data_644ea30fb998edab0bc84d3ed31d1867
#
_entry.id   644ea30fb998edab0bc84d3ed31d1867
#
_cell.length_a   1.000
_cell.length_b   1.000
_cell.length_c   1.000
_cell.angle_alpha   90.00
_cell.angle_beta   90.00
_cell.angle_gamma   90.00
#
_symmetry.space_group_name_H-M   'P 1'
#
loop_
_entity.id
_entity.type
_entity.pdbx_description
1 polymer ?
#
loop_
_entity_poly.entity_id
_entity_poly.type
_entity_poly.pdbx_seq_one_letter_code
_entity_poly.pdbx_strand_id
1 'polypeptide(L)'
;MAIYAMGDLHFSGEPPTKPMEVFGEQWLNHREKVLESWKQTVKDGDTVLLVGDTSWSMELPDAVAKDLGVLQDLPGELVILKGNHDYWWTSLKKMEEALPQVHFLHNTFYQTGDVALCGTRGWNLPSMKGFSEHDQLIYDRECQRLGRSLEGARVAGAKHLIAALHYPPLYHPDEVTGFTELCKEYGVEQCIYGHVHGDAAHFLNLFQGVRDGTQYRLVAADYVDFRLVKIRD
;
A
#
# COMPACT_ATOMS: atom_id res chain seq x y z
N MET A 1 -16.04 4.39 -12.37
CA MET A 1 -14.96 3.46 -11.99
C MET A 1 -14.17 4.16 -10.91
N ALA A 2 -14.32 3.71 -9.68
CA ALA A 2 -13.64 4.33 -8.55
C ALA A 2 -12.38 3.55 -8.17
N ILE A 3 -11.43 4.24 -7.51
CA ILE A 3 -10.23 3.62 -6.94
C ILE A 3 -10.29 3.80 -5.43
N TYR A 4 -10.13 2.70 -4.71
CA TYR A 4 -10.08 2.65 -3.26
C TYR A 4 -8.71 2.21 -2.78
N ALA A 5 -8.33 2.57 -1.56
CA ALA A 5 -7.07 2.14 -0.95
C ALA A 5 -7.22 1.78 0.52
N MET A 6 -6.39 0.86 0.98
CA MET A 6 -6.16 0.51 2.38
C MET A 6 -4.77 -0.13 2.51
N GLY A 7 -4.14 -0.07 3.66
CA GLY A 7 -2.92 -0.80 4.01
C GLY A 7 -3.07 -1.53 5.33
N ASP A 8 -2.07 -2.33 5.68
CA ASP A 8 -1.91 -2.89 7.02
C ASP A 8 -3.11 -3.75 7.47
N LEU A 9 -3.59 -4.62 6.58
CA LEU A 9 -4.71 -5.52 6.90
C LEU A 9 -4.33 -6.54 7.97
N HIS A 10 -3.07 -6.99 7.96
CA HIS A 10 -2.53 -7.93 8.92
C HIS A 10 -3.41 -9.18 9.15
N PHE A 11 -3.98 -9.72 8.08
CA PHE A 11 -4.75 -10.96 8.16
C PHE A 11 -3.87 -12.14 8.57
N SER A 12 -4.43 -13.09 9.28
CA SER A 12 -3.69 -14.27 9.76
C SER A 12 -4.56 -15.53 9.85
N GLY A 13 -5.52 -15.65 8.93
CA GLY A 13 -6.46 -16.78 8.87
C GLY A 13 -7.73 -16.56 9.69
N GLU A 14 -8.59 -17.58 9.66
CA GLU A 14 -9.81 -17.66 10.45
C GLU A 14 -9.93 -19.08 11.05
N PRO A 15 -9.84 -19.25 12.39
CA PRO A 15 -9.53 -18.21 13.39
C PRO A 15 -8.10 -17.64 13.24
N PRO A 16 -7.84 -16.40 13.72
CA PRO A 16 -6.54 -15.76 13.54
C PRO A 16 -5.41 -16.48 14.31
N THR A 17 -4.30 -16.74 13.61
CA THR A 17 -3.10 -17.33 14.22
C THR A 17 -2.19 -16.29 14.89
N LYS A 18 -2.34 -15.01 14.49
CA LYS A 18 -1.69 -13.84 15.10
C LYS A 18 -2.76 -12.77 15.33
N PRO A 19 -3.44 -12.80 16.48
CA PRO A 19 -4.51 -11.87 16.78
C PRO A 19 -3.95 -10.45 16.93
N MET A 20 -4.53 -9.50 16.20
CA MET A 20 -4.12 -8.10 16.22
C MET A 20 -4.67 -7.34 17.43
N GLU A 21 -5.60 -7.88 18.16
CA GLU A 21 -6.19 -7.30 19.38
C GLU A 21 -5.14 -7.02 20.47
N VAL A 22 -3.98 -7.66 20.41
CA VAL A 22 -2.83 -7.33 21.28
C VAL A 22 -2.32 -5.91 21.11
N PHE A 23 -2.64 -5.26 19.98
CA PHE A 23 -2.30 -3.87 19.67
C PHE A 23 -3.45 -2.88 19.98
N GLY A 24 -4.55 -3.38 20.53
CA GLY A 24 -5.68 -2.57 20.96
C GLY A 24 -7.04 -3.13 20.54
N GLU A 25 -8.09 -2.74 21.29
CA GLU A 25 -9.47 -3.23 21.08
C GLU A 25 -10.04 -2.81 19.71
N GLN A 26 -9.52 -1.76 19.07
CA GLN A 26 -9.93 -1.35 17.73
C GLN A 26 -9.74 -2.46 16.70
N TRP A 27 -8.74 -3.35 16.91
CA TRP A 27 -8.45 -4.48 16.03
C TRP A 27 -9.40 -5.67 16.19
N LEU A 28 -10.30 -5.64 17.19
CA LEU A 28 -11.26 -6.71 17.36
C LEU A 28 -12.14 -6.88 16.12
N ASN A 29 -12.18 -8.11 15.59
CA ASN A 29 -12.91 -8.46 14.36
C ASN A 29 -12.50 -7.57 13.15
N HIS A 30 -11.22 -7.16 13.06
CA HIS A 30 -10.76 -6.27 11.99
C HIS A 30 -10.92 -6.90 10.60
N ARG A 31 -10.72 -8.22 10.48
CA ARG A 31 -10.93 -8.95 9.23
C ARG A 31 -12.37 -8.79 8.71
N GLU A 32 -13.35 -9.03 9.57
CA GLU A 32 -14.76 -8.89 9.22
C GLU A 32 -15.10 -7.45 8.86
N LYS A 33 -14.60 -6.48 9.61
CA LYS A 33 -14.80 -5.04 9.31
C LYS A 33 -14.29 -4.68 7.91
N VAL A 34 -13.09 -5.13 7.56
CA VAL A 34 -12.50 -4.90 6.23
C VAL A 34 -13.34 -5.56 5.14
N LEU A 35 -13.67 -6.85 5.29
CA LEU A 35 -14.45 -7.60 4.30
C LEU A 35 -15.86 -7.02 4.11
N GLU A 36 -16.49 -6.58 5.19
CA GLU A 36 -17.79 -5.92 5.13
C GLU A 36 -17.72 -4.56 4.43
N SER A 37 -16.75 -3.72 4.82
CA SER A 37 -16.49 -2.43 4.14
C SER A 37 -16.28 -2.63 2.64
N TRP A 38 -15.50 -3.64 2.25
CA TRP A 38 -15.24 -3.94 0.84
C TRP A 38 -16.52 -4.29 0.09
N LYS A 39 -17.29 -5.26 0.59
CA LYS A 39 -18.55 -5.72 -0.03
C LYS A 39 -19.62 -4.62 -0.14
N GLN A 40 -19.63 -3.69 0.82
CA GLN A 40 -20.58 -2.57 0.80
C GLN A 40 -20.17 -1.43 -0.13
N THR A 41 -18.87 -1.29 -0.41
CA THR A 41 -18.31 -0.09 -1.05
C THR A 41 -17.89 -0.34 -2.50
N VAL A 42 -17.22 -1.45 -2.77
CA VAL A 42 -16.60 -1.76 -4.07
C VAL A 42 -17.59 -2.45 -4.99
N LYS A 43 -17.55 -2.09 -6.26
CA LYS A 43 -18.36 -2.68 -7.33
C LYS A 43 -17.47 -3.30 -8.39
N ASP A 44 -18.05 -4.17 -9.19
CA ASP A 44 -17.37 -4.66 -10.39
C ASP A 44 -16.89 -3.49 -11.26
N GLY A 45 -15.64 -3.56 -11.70
CA GLY A 45 -15.00 -2.51 -12.48
C GLY A 45 -14.35 -1.38 -11.66
N ASP A 46 -14.48 -1.36 -10.33
CA ASP A 46 -13.66 -0.53 -9.47
C ASP A 46 -12.28 -1.18 -9.23
N THR A 47 -11.33 -0.42 -8.69
CA THR A 47 -9.99 -0.91 -8.34
C THR A 47 -9.75 -0.74 -6.85
N VAL A 48 -9.15 -1.74 -6.21
CA VAL A 48 -8.71 -1.66 -4.81
C VAL A 48 -7.20 -1.81 -4.73
N LEU A 49 -6.54 -0.81 -4.16
CA LEU A 49 -5.11 -0.77 -3.93
C LEU A 49 -4.80 -1.09 -2.47
N LEU A 50 -4.09 -2.21 -2.23
CA LEU A 50 -3.54 -2.54 -0.92
C LEU A 50 -2.08 -2.13 -0.84
N VAL A 51 -1.75 -1.27 0.12
CA VAL A 51 -0.40 -0.67 0.23
C VAL A 51 0.51 -1.43 1.22
N GLY A 52 0.40 -2.74 1.25
CA GLY A 52 1.29 -3.63 1.98
C GLY A 52 0.75 -4.10 3.34
N ASP A 53 1.49 -5.01 3.94
CA ASP A 53 1.18 -5.71 5.18
C ASP A 53 -0.20 -6.36 5.16
N THR A 54 -0.44 -7.13 4.09
CA THR A 54 -1.73 -7.76 3.81
C THR A 54 -1.94 -9.00 4.67
N SER A 55 -0.92 -9.85 4.82
CA SER A 55 -1.02 -11.11 5.57
C SER A 55 0.24 -11.41 6.38
N TRP A 56 0.04 -11.94 7.60
CA TRP A 56 1.10 -12.45 8.46
C TRP A 56 1.66 -13.81 8.04
N SER A 57 1.13 -14.44 7.00
CA SER A 57 1.62 -15.73 6.53
C SER A 57 3.09 -15.64 6.12
N MET A 58 3.83 -16.71 6.43
CA MET A 58 5.27 -16.77 6.13
C MET A 58 5.54 -17.22 4.70
N GLU A 59 4.62 -17.97 4.10
CA GLU A 59 4.76 -18.58 2.79
C GLU A 59 3.54 -18.32 1.92
N LEU A 60 3.75 -18.25 0.59
CA LEU A 60 2.69 -17.94 -0.38
C LEU A 60 1.51 -18.92 -0.32
N PRO A 61 1.68 -20.26 -0.26
CA PRO A 61 0.54 -21.17 -0.20
C PRO A 61 -0.36 -20.93 1.01
N ASP A 62 0.23 -20.62 2.16
CA ASP A 62 -0.51 -20.29 3.39
C ASP A 62 -1.26 -18.97 3.25
N ALA A 63 -0.61 -17.94 2.71
CA ALA A 63 -1.23 -16.64 2.46
C ALA A 63 -2.45 -16.78 1.53
N VAL A 64 -2.30 -17.54 0.44
CA VAL A 64 -3.40 -17.80 -0.51
C VAL A 64 -4.56 -18.54 0.18
N ALA A 65 -4.26 -19.60 0.89
CA ALA A 65 -5.29 -20.44 1.51
C ALA A 65 -6.07 -19.74 2.63
N LYS A 66 -5.39 -18.84 3.38
CA LYS A 66 -5.95 -18.26 4.60
C LYS A 66 -6.50 -16.83 4.39
N ASP A 67 -5.87 -16.04 3.53
CA ASP A 67 -6.09 -14.60 3.47
C ASP A 67 -6.31 -14.06 2.04
N LEU A 68 -5.34 -14.24 1.15
CA LEU A 68 -5.33 -13.60 -0.16
C LEU A 68 -6.38 -14.17 -1.12
N GLY A 69 -6.67 -15.48 -1.03
CA GLY A 69 -7.71 -16.11 -1.83
C GLY A 69 -9.10 -15.50 -1.57
N VAL A 70 -9.40 -15.18 -0.30
CA VAL A 70 -10.65 -14.49 0.04
C VAL A 70 -10.71 -13.09 -0.54
N LEU A 71 -9.58 -12.36 -0.55
CA LEU A 71 -9.51 -11.01 -1.12
C LEU A 71 -9.66 -11.03 -2.65
N GLN A 72 -9.08 -12.02 -3.32
CA GLN A 72 -9.19 -12.20 -4.77
C GLN A 72 -10.65 -12.40 -5.22
N ASP A 73 -11.48 -13.03 -4.39
CA ASP A 73 -12.88 -13.34 -4.69
C ASP A 73 -13.83 -12.15 -4.41
N LEU A 74 -13.32 -11.02 -3.90
CA LEU A 74 -14.11 -9.81 -3.67
C LEU A 74 -14.29 -8.99 -4.96
N PRO A 75 -15.34 -8.15 -5.05
CA PRO A 75 -15.55 -7.33 -6.23
C PRO A 75 -14.42 -6.32 -6.45
N GLY A 76 -14.17 -5.98 -7.72
CA GLY A 76 -13.16 -5.02 -8.18
C GLY A 76 -11.83 -5.67 -8.54
N GLU A 77 -10.99 -4.90 -9.23
CA GLU A 77 -9.64 -5.30 -9.60
C GLU A 77 -8.70 -5.08 -8.40
N LEU A 78 -8.04 -6.15 -7.95
CA LEU A 78 -7.16 -6.10 -6.77
C LEU A 78 -5.71 -5.83 -7.17
N VAL A 79 -5.15 -4.77 -6.62
CA VAL A 79 -3.75 -4.38 -6.80
C VAL A 79 -3.05 -4.40 -5.45
N ILE A 80 -1.96 -5.16 -5.33
CA ILE A 80 -1.22 -5.32 -4.05
C ILE A 80 0.21 -4.82 -4.20
N LEU A 81 0.63 -3.99 -3.25
CA LEU A 81 2.00 -3.58 -3.00
C LEU A 81 2.57 -4.39 -1.83
N LYS A 82 3.87 -4.67 -1.85
CA LYS A 82 4.55 -5.37 -0.75
C LYS A 82 4.74 -4.47 0.47
N GLY A 83 4.37 -4.96 1.67
CA GLY A 83 4.77 -4.39 2.96
C GLY A 83 6.04 -5.04 3.54
N ASN A 84 6.40 -4.67 4.76
CA ASN A 84 7.57 -5.27 5.42
C ASN A 84 7.25 -6.60 6.12
N HIS A 85 5.99 -6.83 6.47
CA HIS A 85 5.51 -8.09 7.06
C HIS A 85 4.93 -9.07 6.04
N ASP A 86 4.88 -8.73 4.75
CA ASP A 86 4.48 -9.68 3.70
C ASP A 86 5.63 -10.66 3.41
N TYR A 87 5.90 -11.57 4.36
CA TYR A 87 6.96 -12.59 4.24
C TYR A 87 6.66 -13.62 3.16
N TRP A 88 5.37 -13.84 2.86
CA TRP A 88 4.87 -14.69 1.78
C TRP A 88 5.27 -14.21 0.38
N TRP A 89 5.66 -12.94 0.24
CA TRP A 89 6.00 -12.34 -1.05
C TRP A 89 7.24 -13.00 -1.66
N THR A 90 7.08 -13.56 -2.86
CA THR A 90 8.11 -14.31 -3.57
C THR A 90 8.31 -13.77 -5.00
N SER A 91 8.69 -14.60 -5.96
CA SER A 91 8.83 -14.16 -7.35
C SER A 91 7.46 -13.83 -7.95
N LEU A 92 7.41 -12.78 -8.77
CA LEU A 92 6.18 -12.32 -9.43
C LEU A 92 5.46 -13.47 -10.14
N LYS A 93 6.20 -14.28 -10.91
CA LYS A 93 5.65 -15.43 -11.61
C LYS A 93 4.87 -16.39 -10.68
N LYS A 94 5.45 -16.74 -9.53
CA LYS A 94 4.78 -17.65 -8.58
C LYS A 94 3.52 -17.02 -7.97
N MET A 95 3.56 -15.73 -7.71
CA MET A 95 2.41 -15.00 -7.15
C MET A 95 1.28 -14.90 -8.17
N GLU A 96 1.58 -14.57 -9.43
CA GLU A 96 0.61 -14.51 -10.52
C GLU A 96 0.01 -15.88 -10.87
N GLU A 97 0.81 -16.96 -10.78
CA GLU A 97 0.31 -18.33 -10.93
C GLU A 97 -0.65 -18.74 -9.81
N ALA A 98 -0.38 -18.29 -8.57
CA ALA A 98 -1.20 -18.62 -7.42
C ALA A 98 -2.46 -17.75 -7.28
N LEU A 99 -2.40 -16.51 -7.75
CA LEU A 99 -3.44 -15.48 -7.63
C LEU A 99 -3.60 -14.75 -8.98
N PRO A 100 -4.19 -15.41 -9.99
CA PRO A 100 -4.21 -14.90 -11.36
C PRO A 100 -5.09 -13.66 -11.58
N GLN A 101 -5.93 -13.31 -10.62
CA GLN A 101 -6.79 -12.12 -10.66
C GLN A 101 -6.20 -10.94 -9.86
N VAL A 102 -5.00 -11.11 -9.29
CA VAL A 102 -4.34 -10.07 -8.50
C VAL A 102 -3.21 -9.42 -9.28
N HIS A 103 -3.15 -8.12 -9.29
CA HIS A 103 -2.06 -7.34 -9.86
C HIS A 103 -1.05 -6.97 -8.78
N PHE A 104 0.22 -7.33 -8.98
CA PHE A 104 1.28 -7.04 -8.02
C PHE A 104 2.14 -5.88 -8.48
N LEU A 105 2.17 -4.79 -7.69
CA LEU A 105 3.08 -3.67 -7.94
C LEU A 105 4.50 -4.04 -7.48
N HIS A 106 5.33 -4.44 -8.44
CA HIS A 106 6.72 -4.83 -8.21
C HIS A 106 7.64 -4.29 -9.30
N ASN A 107 8.17 -3.10 -9.12
CA ASN A 107 8.95 -2.34 -10.12
C ASN A 107 8.18 -2.03 -11.41
N THR A 108 6.87 -1.99 -11.36
CA THR A 108 5.96 -1.76 -12.46
C THR A 108 4.83 -0.83 -12.03
N PHE A 109 3.89 -0.58 -12.90
CA PHE A 109 2.66 0.16 -12.61
C PHE A 109 1.46 -0.67 -13.03
N TYR A 110 0.29 -0.34 -12.51
CA TYR A 110 -1.00 -0.83 -12.94
C TYR A 110 -1.81 0.32 -13.52
N GLN A 111 -2.32 0.17 -14.74
CA GLN A 111 -3.10 1.21 -15.40
C GLN A 111 -4.57 0.83 -15.46
N THR A 112 -5.41 1.76 -15.01
CA THR A 112 -6.87 1.66 -15.11
C THR A 112 -7.40 2.95 -15.74
N GLY A 113 -7.94 2.82 -16.96
CA GLY A 113 -8.31 3.98 -17.77
C GLY A 113 -7.10 4.88 -18.07
N ASP A 114 -7.17 6.14 -17.69
CA ASP A 114 -6.10 7.12 -17.84
C ASP A 114 -5.28 7.36 -16.55
N VAL A 115 -5.56 6.59 -15.51
CA VAL A 115 -4.85 6.61 -14.23
C VAL A 115 -3.85 5.48 -14.14
N ALA A 116 -2.65 5.73 -13.65
CA ALA A 116 -1.68 4.71 -13.29
C ALA A 116 -1.42 4.72 -11.78
N LEU A 117 -1.51 3.53 -11.19
CA LEU A 117 -1.04 3.24 -9.83
C LEU A 117 0.42 2.81 -9.93
N CYS A 118 1.33 3.62 -9.41
CA CYS A 118 2.77 3.39 -9.41
C CYS A 118 3.22 3.13 -7.98
N GLY A 119 4.19 2.24 -7.77
CA GLY A 119 4.53 2.02 -6.37
C GLY A 119 5.80 1.22 -6.12
N THR A 120 6.22 1.32 -4.87
CA THR A 120 7.28 0.55 -4.26
C THR A 120 7.02 0.41 -2.76
N ARG A 121 7.70 -0.55 -2.12
CA ARG A 121 7.56 -0.71 -0.66
C ARG A 121 7.96 0.56 0.11
N GLY A 122 8.91 1.34 -0.39
CA GLY A 122 9.55 2.38 0.37
C GLY A 122 10.52 1.83 1.42
N TRP A 123 11.05 2.69 2.26
CA TRP A 123 11.96 2.35 3.35
C TRP A 123 12.05 3.46 4.39
N ASN A 124 12.73 3.17 5.50
CA ASN A 124 13.11 4.17 6.50
C ASN A 124 13.76 5.39 5.84
N LEU A 125 13.50 6.58 6.37
CA LEU A 125 14.02 7.83 5.83
C LEU A 125 15.40 8.18 6.43
N PRO A 126 16.26 8.85 5.67
CA PRO A 126 17.59 9.29 6.16
C PRO A 126 17.55 10.18 7.41
N SER A 127 16.44 10.86 7.67
CA SER A 127 16.20 11.68 8.85
C SER A 127 15.93 10.88 10.12
N MET A 128 15.65 9.58 10.01
CA MET A 128 15.29 8.75 11.16
C MET A 128 16.51 8.41 12.02
N LYS A 129 16.30 8.42 13.34
CA LYS A 129 17.33 8.01 14.29
C LYS A 129 17.73 6.55 14.05
N GLY A 130 19.05 6.31 13.94
CA GLY A 130 19.59 4.97 13.73
C GLY A 130 19.64 4.53 12.26
N PHE A 131 19.33 5.43 11.32
CA PHE A 131 19.50 5.16 9.89
C PHE A 131 20.96 4.79 9.57
N SER A 132 21.18 3.64 8.96
CA SER A 132 22.50 3.04 8.71
C SER A 132 22.89 3.11 7.23
N GLU A 133 24.13 2.78 6.92
CA GLU A 133 24.58 2.61 5.52
C GLU A 133 23.80 1.51 4.78
N HIS A 134 23.37 0.48 5.50
CA HIS A 134 22.51 -0.56 4.94
C HIS A 134 21.13 -0.04 4.58
N ASP A 135 20.55 0.82 5.45
CA ASP A 135 19.28 1.48 5.17
C ASP A 135 19.39 2.40 3.96
N GLN A 136 20.52 3.10 3.79
CA GLN A 136 20.77 3.95 2.62
C GLN A 136 20.73 3.15 1.33
N LEU A 137 21.36 1.98 1.28
CA LEU A 137 21.35 1.11 0.08
C LEU A 137 19.93 0.64 -0.27
N ILE A 138 19.11 0.34 0.74
CA ILE A 138 17.72 -0.07 0.51
C ILE A 138 16.88 1.13 0.07
N TYR A 139 17.02 2.26 0.75
CA TYR A 139 16.31 3.50 0.42
C TYR A 139 16.56 3.94 -1.02
N ASP A 140 17.83 3.99 -1.46
CA ASP A 140 18.20 4.36 -2.82
C ASP A 140 17.59 3.40 -3.85
N ARG A 141 17.59 2.11 -3.55
CA ARG A 141 16.95 1.10 -4.39
C ARG A 141 15.44 1.29 -4.48
N GLU A 142 14.77 1.63 -3.38
CA GLU A 142 13.32 1.88 -3.38
C GLU A 142 12.98 3.18 -4.13
N CYS A 143 13.80 4.23 -4.02
CA CYS A 143 13.66 5.43 -4.86
C CYS A 143 13.79 5.10 -6.36
N GLN A 144 14.81 4.30 -6.75
CA GLN A 144 14.98 3.87 -8.14
C GLN A 144 13.80 3.02 -8.63
N ARG A 145 13.18 2.22 -7.77
CA ARG A 145 12.00 1.39 -8.09
C ARG A 145 10.78 2.26 -8.34
N LEU A 146 10.53 3.25 -7.48
CA LEU A 146 9.46 4.21 -7.69
C LEU A 146 9.67 4.99 -8.99
N GLY A 147 10.88 5.50 -9.24
CA GLY A 147 11.21 6.22 -10.46
C GLY A 147 10.94 5.38 -11.72
N ARG A 148 11.33 4.09 -11.72
CA ARG A 148 11.02 3.18 -12.85
C ARG A 148 9.53 2.95 -13.04
N SER A 149 8.78 2.81 -11.96
CA SER A 149 7.33 2.64 -11.99
C SER A 149 6.64 3.87 -12.58
N LEU A 150 7.01 5.07 -12.13
CA LEU A 150 6.49 6.34 -12.62
C LEU A 150 6.85 6.59 -14.10
N GLU A 151 8.12 6.35 -14.46
CA GLU A 151 8.58 6.51 -15.84
C GLU A 151 7.86 5.54 -16.79
N GLY A 152 7.70 4.28 -16.37
CA GLY A 152 6.95 3.30 -17.15
C GLY A 152 5.51 3.73 -17.43
N ALA A 153 4.83 4.26 -16.41
CA ALA A 153 3.47 4.78 -16.54
C ALA A 153 3.40 6.01 -17.48
N ARG A 154 4.36 6.93 -17.35
CA ARG A 154 4.47 8.10 -18.22
C ARG A 154 4.68 7.71 -19.69
N VAL A 155 5.60 6.77 -19.95
CA VAL A 155 5.87 6.25 -21.29
C VAL A 155 4.65 5.53 -21.88
N ALA A 156 3.87 4.84 -21.05
CA ALA A 156 2.61 4.21 -21.44
C ALA A 156 1.47 5.20 -21.71
N GLY A 157 1.67 6.49 -21.45
CA GLY A 157 0.70 7.56 -21.73
C GLY A 157 -0.36 7.76 -20.66
N ALA A 158 -0.12 7.32 -19.42
CA ALA A 158 -0.98 7.63 -18.30
C ALA A 158 -1.05 9.15 -18.09
N LYS A 159 -2.28 9.67 -17.90
CA LYS A 159 -2.49 11.10 -17.70
C LYS A 159 -2.44 11.50 -16.23
N HIS A 160 -2.79 10.57 -15.35
CA HIS A 160 -2.91 10.78 -13.92
C HIS A 160 -2.06 9.74 -13.18
N LEU A 161 -1.19 10.20 -12.31
CA LEU A 161 -0.28 9.33 -11.57
C LEU A 161 -0.63 9.35 -10.08
N ILE A 162 -0.83 8.16 -9.51
CA ILE A 162 -0.97 7.95 -8.08
C ILE A 162 0.21 7.09 -7.62
N ALA A 163 1.01 7.59 -6.70
CA ALA A 163 2.08 6.84 -6.08
C ALA A 163 1.55 6.05 -4.87
N ALA A 164 2.03 4.83 -4.71
CA ALA A 164 1.75 3.98 -3.56
C ALA A 164 3.05 3.56 -2.90
N LEU A 165 3.15 3.76 -1.60
CA LEU A 165 4.25 3.31 -0.77
C LEU A 165 3.70 2.55 0.44
N HIS A 166 4.45 1.58 0.95
CA HIS A 166 4.10 1.04 2.25
C HIS A 166 4.64 1.95 3.36
N TYR A 167 5.94 2.28 3.34
CA TYR A 167 6.52 3.22 4.29
C TYR A 167 6.13 4.67 3.99
N PRO A 168 5.97 5.54 5.03
CA PRO A 168 5.73 6.96 4.82
C PRO A 168 6.81 7.61 3.96
N PRO A 169 6.45 8.42 2.95
CA PRO A 169 7.42 9.13 2.11
C PRO A 169 8.07 10.34 2.79
N LEU A 170 7.46 10.84 3.86
CA LEU A 170 7.92 11.95 4.69
C LEU A 170 7.17 11.93 6.02
N TYR A 171 7.78 12.52 7.07
CA TYR A 171 7.14 12.71 8.38
C TYR A 171 6.76 14.17 8.62
N HIS A 172 7.52 15.13 8.09
CA HIS A 172 7.29 16.55 8.29
C HIS A 172 7.03 17.29 6.97
N PRO A 173 6.25 18.38 6.98
CA PRO A 173 5.89 19.10 5.75
C PRO A 173 7.10 19.65 4.99
N ASP A 174 8.20 19.98 5.67
CA ASP A 174 9.41 20.53 5.06
C ASP A 174 10.45 19.46 4.73
N GLU A 175 10.18 18.19 5.01
CA GLU A 175 11.13 17.09 4.81
C GLU A 175 11.25 16.74 3.32
N VAL A 176 12.44 16.94 2.74
CA VAL A 176 12.74 16.55 1.37
C VAL A 176 13.33 15.15 1.34
N THR A 177 12.68 14.25 0.60
CA THR A 177 13.13 12.87 0.42
C THR A 177 13.18 12.53 -1.08
N GLY A 178 13.90 11.47 -1.44
CA GLY A 178 13.89 10.99 -2.82
C GLY A 178 12.50 10.62 -3.32
N PHE A 179 11.60 10.17 -2.42
CA PHE A 179 10.21 9.88 -2.76
C PHE A 179 9.41 11.15 -3.05
N THR A 180 9.58 12.21 -2.24
CA THR A 180 8.88 13.49 -2.48
C THR A 180 9.38 14.20 -3.73
N GLU A 181 10.68 14.13 -4.01
CA GLU A 181 11.26 14.69 -5.23
C GLU A 181 10.73 13.96 -6.49
N LEU A 182 10.64 12.64 -6.46
CA LEU A 182 10.02 11.87 -7.55
C LEU A 182 8.55 12.23 -7.74
N CYS A 183 7.77 12.34 -6.65
CA CYS A 183 6.37 12.75 -6.75
C CYS A 183 6.24 14.13 -7.44
N LYS A 184 7.08 15.07 -7.06
CA LYS A 184 7.12 16.42 -7.67
C LYS A 184 7.56 16.39 -9.13
N GLU A 185 8.65 15.69 -9.46
CA GLU A 185 9.21 15.59 -10.81
C GLU A 185 8.20 15.01 -11.81
N TYR A 186 7.48 13.96 -11.40
CA TYR A 186 6.50 13.28 -12.27
C TYR A 186 5.10 13.88 -12.20
N GLY A 187 4.85 14.88 -11.36
CA GLY A 187 3.52 15.48 -11.18
C GLY A 187 2.51 14.49 -10.59
N VAL A 188 2.94 13.70 -9.62
CA VAL A 188 2.07 12.75 -8.91
C VAL A 188 0.95 13.48 -8.20
N GLU A 189 -0.30 13.14 -8.47
CA GLU A 189 -1.46 13.81 -7.86
C GLU A 189 -1.69 13.39 -6.42
N GLN A 190 -1.49 12.11 -6.12
CA GLN A 190 -1.64 11.56 -4.77
C GLN A 190 -0.51 10.58 -4.46
N CYS A 191 -0.02 10.62 -3.23
CA CYS A 191 0.87 9.62 -2.66
C CYS A 191 0.18 8.95 -1.47
N ILE A 192 -0.16 7.67 -1.64
CA ILE A 192 -0.90 6.87 -0.68
C ILE A 192 0.09 5.98 0.07
N TYR A 193 0.01 5.92 1.40
CA TYR A 193 0.94 5.12 2.20
C TYR A 193 0.27 4.48 3.43
N GLY A 194 0.92 3.47 4.01
CA GLY A 194 0.52 2.71 5.18
C GLY A 194 1.62 2.67 6.25
N HIS A 195 1.87 1.47 6.79
CA HIS A 195 2.94 1.10 7.70
C HIS A 195 2.79 1.60 9.14
N VAL A 196 2.34 2.83 9.35
CA VAL A 196 2.18 3.38 10.70
C VAL A 196 0.78 3.09 11.19
N HIS A 197 0.71 2.28 12.21
CA HIS A 197 -0.52 1.91 12.91
C HIS A 197 -0.31 1.99 14.43
N GLY A 198 -1.39 2.04 15.22
CA GLY A 198 -1.34 2.13 16.68
C GLY A 198 -2.30 3.17 17.25
N ASP A 199 -1.86 3.89 18.27
CA ASP A 199 -2.67 4.94 18.92
C ASP A 199 -2.57 6.29 18.20
N ALA A 200 -3.42 7.23 18.64
CA ALA A 200 -3.47 8.58 18.06
C ALA A 200 -2.11 9.31 18.05
N ALA A 201 -1.23 9.01 19.01
CA ALA A 201 0.08 9.65 19.09
C ALA A 201 1.01 9.27 17.93
N HIS A 202 0.87 8.04 17.40
CA HIS A 202 1.63 7.60 16.24
C HIS A 202 1.22 8.36 14.98
N PHE A 203 -0.06 8.67 14.82
CA PHE A 203 -0.58 9.36 13.63
C PHE A 203 -0.29 10.86 13.63
N LEU A 204 -0.13 11.50 14.81
CA LEU A 204 0.15 12.94 14.93
C LEU A 204 1.50 13.37 14.34
N ASN A 205 2.44 12.44 14.20
CA ASN A 205 3.77 12.70 13.66
C ASN A 205 3.90 12.40 12.16
N LEU A 206 2.78 12.18 11.46
CA LEU A 206 2.77 11.88 10.05
C LEU A 206 2.24 13.06 9.24
N PHE A 207 2.95 13.40 8.18
CA PHE A 207 2.47 14.43 7.27
C PHE A 207 1.33 13.90 6.40
N GLN A 208 0.18 14.55 6.51
CA GLN A 208 -0.95 14.38 5.61
C GLN A 208 -1.37 15.76 5.10
N GLY A 209 -1.57 15.89 3.81
CA GLY A 209 -1.89 17.18 3.19
C GLY A 209 -1.29 17.33 1.81
N VAL A 210 -1.40 18.53 1.24
CA VAL A 210 -0.86 18.85 -0.08
C VAL A 210 0.51 19.47 0.05
N ARG A 211 1.47 18.96 -0.72
CA ARG A 211 2.80 19.54 -0.87
C ARG A 211 3.28 19.38 -2.31
N ASP A 212 3.82 20.44 -2.89
CA ASP A 212 4.34 20.48 -4.28
C ASP A 212 3.34 19.91 -5.31
N GLY A 213 2.03 20.09 -5.08
CA GLY A 213 0.96 19.58 -5.94
C GLY A 213 0.53 18.13 -5.66
N THR A 214 1.22 17.39 -4.81
CA THR A 214 0.90 16.01 -4.42
C THR A 214 0.10 15.98 -3.11
N GLN A 215 -1.04 15.29 -3.09
CA GLN A 215 -1.80 14.99 -1.87
C GLN A 215 -1.24 13.73 -1.19
N TYR A 216 -0.67 13.85 -0.01
CA TYR A 216 -0.17 12.75 0.82
C TYR A 216 -1.25 12.24 1.76
N ARG A 217 -1.49 10.92 1.79
CA ARG A 217 -2.57 10.31 2.58
C ARG A 217 -2.15 8.99 3.21
N LEU A 218 -2.32 8.88 4.53
CA LEU A 218 -2.24 7.61 5.26
C LEU A 218 -3.54 6.81 5.06
N VAL A 219 -3.41 5.52 4.80
CA VAL A 219 -4.54 4.58 4.64
C VAL A 219 -4.34 3.28 5.43
N ALA A 220 -3.55 3.31 6.52
CA ALA A 220 -3.43 2.18 7.43
C ALA A 220 -4.81 1.78 7.97
N ALA A 221 -5.11 0.48 8.06
CA ALA A 221 -6.46 -0.02 8.33
C ALA A 221 -7.08 0.53 9.62
N ASP A 222 -6.31 0.57 10.71
CA ASP A 222 -6.78 1.11 12.00
C ASP A 222 -6.94 2.64 11.98
N TYR A 223 -6.15 3.35 11.18
CA TYR A 223 -6.30 4.79 11.01
C TYR A 223 -7.60 5.15 10.28
N VAL A 224 -8.01 4.35 9.30
CA VAL A 224 -9.23 4.57 8.50
C VAL A 224 -10.44 3.81 9.03
N ASP A 225 -10.40 3.36 10.29
CA ASP A 225 -11.47 2.60 10.94
C ASP A 225 -11.91 1.36 10.13
N PHE A 226 -10.92 0.66 9.55
CA PHE A 226 -11.10 -0.54 8.72
C PHE A 226 -12.05 -0.35 7.52
N ARG A 227 -12.13 0.90 7.02
CA ARG A 227 -12.96 1.26 5.88
C ARG A 227 -12.12 1.63 4.68
N LEU A 228 -12.46 1.07 3.53
CA LEU A 228 -11.80 1.43 2.27
C LEU A 228 -11.97 2.92 1.98
N VAL A 229 -10.86 3.58 1.71
CA VAL A 229 -10.83 5.01 1.40
C VAL A 229 -10.91 5.21 -0.10
N LYS A 230 -11.94 5.94 -0.57
CA LYS A 230 -11.96 6.36 -1.97
C LYS A 230 -10.86 7.39 -2.22
N ILE A 231 -10.00 7.10 -3.18
CA ILE A 231 -8.90 7.98 -3.59
C ILE A 231 -9.15 8.61 -4.96
N ARG A 232 -10.04 8.02 -5.78
CA ARG A 232 -10.46 8.60 -7.07
C ARG A 232 -11.84 8.09 -7.48
N ASP A 233 -12.57 8.90 -8.28
CA ASP A 233 -13.82 8.55 -8.97
C ASP A 233 -13.57 7.98 -10.36
#